data_5d6b13de77945a7951d887b5ed9b15cf
#
_entry.id   5d6b13de77945a7951d887b5ed9b15cf
#
_cell.length_a   1.000
_cell.length_b   1.000
_cell.length_c   1.000
_cell.angle_alpha   90.00
_cell.angle_beta   90.00
_cell.angle_gamma   90.00
#
_symmetry.space_group_name_H-M   'P 1'
#
loop_
_entity.id
_entity.type
_entity.pdbx_description
1 polymer ?
#
loop_
_entity_poly.entity_id
_entity_poly.type
_entity_poly.pdbx_seq_one_letter_code
_entity_poly.pdbx_strand_id
1 'polypeptide(L)'
;METIRGKVSLDLDLNGLKDRLKNYDRVTLDLGTGDGKFAFHHARTFPSRFVIGVDSCRENLHEHSRAKLPNLLFIIASAQNLPPELNGMVSHITINFPWGSLLEGLLANDLALLCGLESISRSTTSIDVRLNGGALTEAGWSLEAGTDRIYDNFIHAGWRIKTPAPLSVHDLRDFPSTWAKRLAFGRDPRAMELTGYMACK
;
A
#
# COMPACT_ATOMS: atom_id res chain seq x y z
N MET A 1 14.58 0.58 -11.70
CA MET A 1 13.61 -0.27 -10.94
C MET A 1 12.91 -1.26 -11.83
N GLU A 2 12.62 -2.45 -11.28
CA GLU A 2 11.93 -3.50 -12.04
C GLU A 2 10.42 -3.26 -12.06
N THR A 3 9.85 -3.14 -13.26
CA THR A 3 8.41 -3.02 -13.49
C THR A 3 7.89 -4.26 -14.20
N ILE A 4 6.57 -4.52 -14.13
CA ILE A 4 5.98 -5.69 -14.76
C ILE A 4 4.73 -5.35 -15.56
N ARG A 5 4.59 -6.05 -16.71
CA ARG A 5 3.37 -6.05 -17.51
C ARG A 5 3.03 -7.46 -17.98
N GLY A 6 2.00 -8.05 -17.42
CA GLY A 6 1.71 -9.47 -17.59
C GLY A 6 2.85 -10.32 -17.01
N LYS A 7 3.52 -11.09 -17.84
CA LYS A 7 4.66 -11.93 -17.44
C LYS A 7 6.02 -11.32 -17.77
N VAL A 8 6.05 -10.13 -18.39
CA VAL A 8 7.26 -9.49 -18.87
C VAL A 8 7.69 -8.41 -17.89
N SER A 9 8.92 -8.52 -17.40
CA SER A 9 9.58 -7.46 -16.62
C SER A 9 10.34 -6.52 -17.54
N LEU A 10 10.36 -5.26 -17.16
CA LEU A 10 11.04 -4.18 -17.87
C LEU A 10 11.72 -3.29 -16.83
N ASP A 11 12.95 -2.90 -17.12
CA ASP A 11 13.62 -1.89 -16.31
C ASP A 11 13.11 -0.49 -16.67
N LEU A 12 12.75 0.27 -15.65
CA LEU A 12 12.34 1.67 -15.77
C LEU A 12 13.28 2.51 -14.93
N ASP A 13 13.93 3.47 -15.56
CA ASP A 13 14.79 4.44 -14.89
C ASP A 13 13.98 5.64 -14.36
N LEU A 14 14.68 6.53 -13.64
CA LEU A 14 14.09 7.74 -13.07
C LEU A 14 13.49 8.67 -14.14
N ASN A 15 14.12 8.79 -15.30
CA ASN A 15 13.63 9.67 -16.37
C ASN A 15 12.35 9.11 -16.98
N GLY A 16 12.32 7.83 -17.27
CA GLY A 16 11.11 7.15 -17.75
C GLY A 16 9.97 7.21 -16.75
N LEU A 17 10.25 7.14 -15.43
CA LEU A 17 9.21 7.35 -14.40
C LEU A 17 8.71 8.80 -14.44
N LYS A 18 9.59 9.80 -14.43
CA LYS A 18 9.21 11.22 -14.50
C LYS A 18 8.35 11.53 -15.72
N ASP A 19 8.69 10.96 -16.88
CA ASP A 19 7.89 11.12 -18.09
C ASP A 19 6.48 10.55 -17.97
N ARG A 20 6.32 9.43 -17.27
CA ARG A 20 4.99 8.87 -16.99
C ARG A 20 4.19 9.73 -16.01
N LEU A 21 4.86 10.35 -15.03
CA LEU A 21 4.21 11.12 -13.97
C LEU A 21 3.89 12.57 -14.35
N LYS A 22 4.49 13.12 -15.41
CA LYS A 22 4.44 14.57 -15.75
C LYS A 22 3.04 15.19 -15.85
N ASN A 23 2.04 14.38 -16.19
CA ASN A 23 0.66 14.84 -16.36
C ASN A 23 -0.23 14.54 -15.14
N TYR A 24 0.36 14.12 -14.01
CA TYR A 24 -0.37 13.71 -12.81
C TYR A 24 0.13 14.47 -11.59
N ASP A 25 -0.77 15.20 -10.93
CA ASP A 25 -0.44 15.96 -9.71
C ASP A 25 -0.36 15.05 -8.47
N ARG A 26 -1.05 13.92 -8.51
CA ARG A 26 -1.13 12.97 -7.40
C ARG A 26 -0.65 11.59 -7.79
N VAL A 27 0.26 11.06 -6.99
CA VAL A 27 0.77 9.69 -7.11
C VAL A 27 0.32 8.91 -5.89
N THR A 28 -0.47 7.86 -6.11
CA THR A 28 -0.87 6.91 -5.07
C THR A 28 -0.01 5.67 -5.18
N LEU A 29 0.56 5.22 -4.08
CA LEU A 29 1.30 3.96 -3.99
C LEU A 29 0.52 2.98 -3.11
N ASP A 30 0.19 1.81 -3.66
CA ASP A 30 -0.43 0.68 -2.97
C ASP A 30 0.66 -0.35 -2.63
N LEU A 31 1.09 -0.37 -1.36
CA LEU A 31 2.18 -1.21 -0.89
C LEU A 31 1.66 -2.57 -0.41
N GLY A 32 2.26 -3.64 -0.92
CA GLY A 32 1.74 -4.99 -0.75
C GLY A 32 0.44 -5.16 -1.54
N THR A 33 0.43 -4.69 -2.79
CA THR A 33 -0.78 -4.63 -3.63
C THR A 33 -1.38 -6.02 -3.94
N GLY A 34 -0.65 -7.10 -3.68
CA GLY A 34 -1.07 -8.47 -3.93
C GLY A 34 -1.39 -8.68 -5.42
N ASP A 35 -2.63 -9.09 -5.73
CA ASP A 35 -3.07 -9.30 -7.10
C ASP A 35 -3.25 -8.00 -7.93
N GLY A 36 -3.03 -6.84 -7.32
CA GLY A 36 -3.12 -5.54 -7.98
C GLY A 36 -4.54 -5.04 -8.24
N LYS A 37 -5.56 -5.74 -7.73
CA LYS A 37 -6.95 -5.41 -7.99
C LYS A 37 -7.35 -4.04 -7.45
N PHE A 38 -6.92 -3.69 -6.24
CA PHE A 38 -7.18 -2.38 -5.66
C PHE A 38 -6.53 -1.28 -6.50
N ALA A 39 -5.23 -1.40 -6.81
CA ALA A 39 -4.50 -0.43 -7.64
C ALA A 39 -5.17 -0.24 -9.01
N PHE A 40 -5.59 -1.33 -9.66
CA PHE A 40 -6.31 -1.29 -10.92
C PHE A 40 -7.65 -0.54 -10.82
N HIS A 41 -8.48 -0.86 -9.81
CA HIS A 41 -9.75 -0.17 -9.59
C HIS A 41 -9.55 1.31 -9.27
N HIS A 42 -8.56 1.63 -8.42
CA HIS A 42 -8.26 3.00 -8.05
C HIS A 42 -7.83 3.83 -9.27
N ALA A 43 -6.97 3.29 -10.15
CA ALA A 43 -6.56 3.95 -11.38
C ALA A 43 -7.74 4.20 -12.34
N ARG A 44 -8.68 3.26 -12.45
CA ARG A 44 -9.90 3.43 -13.27
C ARG A 44 -10.84 4.48 -12.71
N THR A 45 -11.01 4.51 -11.40
CA THR A 45 -11.94 5.44 -10.72
C THR A 45 -11.42 6.87 -10.72
N PHE A 46 -10.10 7.05 -10.66
CA PHE A 46 -9.45 8.35 -10.59
C PHE A 46 -8.42 8.55 -11.72
N PRO A 47 -8.87 8.80 -12.97
CA PRO A 47 -7.95 8.88 -14.11
C PRO A 47 -6.96 10.05 -14.04
N SER A 48 -7.19 11.06 -13.21
CA SER A 48 -6.26 12.17 -12.94
C SER A 48 -5.15 11.83 -11.94
N ARG A 49 -5.19 10.65 -11.31
CA ARG A 49 -4.16 10.18 -10.38
C ARG A 49 -3.31 9.11 -11.03
N PHE A 50 -2.02 9.11 -10.78
CA PHE A 50 -1.16 8.00 -11.14
C PHE A 50 -1.11 6.98 -9.98
N VAL A 51 -1.28 5.72 -10.29
CA VAL A 51 -1.32 4.64 -9.29
C VAL A 51 -0.16 3.69 -9.52
N ILE A 52 0.57 3.39 -8.45
CA ILE A 52 1.69 2.45 -8.43
C ILE A 52 1.34 1.33 -7.47
N GLY A 53 1.21 0.10 -7.96
CA GLY A 53 1.10 -1.10 -7.14
C GLY A 53 2.48 -1.72 -6.93
N VAL A 54 2.86 -1.99 -5.67
CA VAL A 54 4.14 -2.61 -5.32
C VAL A 54 3.88 -3.93 -4.61
N ASP A 55 4.51 -4.99 -5.08
CA ASP A 55 4.51 -6.30 -4.42
C ASP A 55 5.85 -7.01 -4.67
N SER A 56 6.31 -7.81 -3.72
CA SER A 56 7.53 -8.59 -3.86
C SER A 56 7.31 -9.88 -4.66
N CYS A 57 6.07 -10.38 -4.69
CA CYS A 57 5.70 -11.57 -5.43
C CYS A 57 5.28 -11.22 -6.86
N ARG A 58 6.16 -11.49 -7.81
CA ARG A 58 5.95 -11.25 -9.24
C ARG A 58 4.66 -11.89 -9.76
N GLU A 59 4.37 -13.11 -9.32
CA GLU A 59 3.25 -13.92 -9.78
C GLU A 59 1.91 -13.28 -9.45
N ASN A 60 1.82 -12.61 -8.31
CA ASN A 60 0.61 -11.89 -7.89
C ASN A 60 0.24 -10.79 -8.89
N LEU A 61 1.23 -10.11 -9.46
CA LEU A 61 1.04 -8.95 -10.33
C LEU A 61 0.64 -9.31 -11.78
N HIS A 62 0.70 -10.58 -12.18
CA HIS A 62 0.53 -11.00 -13.58
C HIS A 62 -0.81 -10.62 -14.18
N GLU A 63 -1.89 -10.70 -13.42
CA GLU A 63 -3.25 -10.48 -13.95
C GLU A 63 -3.50 -9.00 -14.25
N HIS A 64 -3.49 -8.16 -13.23
CA HIS A 64 -3.88 -6.76 -13.36
C HIS A 64 -2.83 -5.89 -14.05
N SER A 65 -1.55 -6.31 -14.08
CA SER A 65 -0.50 -5.60 -14.82
C SER A 65 -0.66 -5.65 -16.35
N ARG A 66 -1.52 -6.52 -16.87
CA ARG A 66 -1.88 -6.56 -18.30
C ARG A 66 -2.77 -5.37 -18.73
N ALA A 67 -3.40 -4.71 -17.77
CA ALA A 67 -4.27 -3.59 -18.05
C ALA A 67 -3.51 -2.45 -18.74
N LYS A 68 -4.12 -1.92 -19.81
CA LYS A 68 -3.55 -0.81 -20.60
C LYS A 68 -4.06 0.54 -20.08
N LEU A 69 -3.89 0.80 -18.78
CA LEU A 69 -4.22 2.08 -18.20
C LEU A 69 -2.97 3.00 -18.22
N PRO A 70 -3.08 4.22 -18.75
CA PRO A 70 -1.93 5.14 -18.84
C PRO A 70 -1.44 5.61 -17.46
N ASN A 71 -2.30 5.59 -16.47
CA ASN A 71 -2.09 6.03 -15.10
C ASN A 71 -1.85 4.87 -14.10
N LEU A 72 -1.41 3.69 -14.57
CA LEU A 72 -1.16 2.52 -13.73
C LEU A 72 0.21 1.92 -14.03
N LEU A 73 0.95 1.62 -12.96
CA LEU A 73 2.24 0.95 -13.01
C LEU A 73 2.34 -0.10 -11.91
N PHE A 74 2.94 -1.25 -12.21
CA PHE A 74 3.28 -2.25 -11.20
C PHE A 74 4.79 -2.41 -11.10
N ILE A 75 5.28 -2.46 -9.85
CA ILE A 75 6.71 -2.57 -9.51
C ILE A 75 6.90 -3.84 -8.68
N ILE A 76 7.95 -4.61 -9.00
CA ILE A 76 8.39 -5.74 -8.20
C ILE A 76 9.44 -5.23 -7.21
N ALA A 77 9.06 -5.11 -5.94
CA ALA A 77 9.97 -4.69 -4.89
C ALA A 77 9.48 -5.15 -3.50
N SER A 78 10.43 -5.36 -2.59
CA SER A 78 10.12 -5.52 -1.16
C SER A 78 9.75 -4.18 -0.54
N ALA A 79 8.84 -4.21 0.43
CA ALA A 79 8.48 -3.04 1.21
C ALA A 79 9.66 -2.46 2.02
N GLN A 80 10.61 -3.31 2.42
CA GLN A 80 11.84 -2.93 3.12
C GLN A 80 12.93 -2.36 2.20
N ASN A 81 12.74 -2.47 0.87
CA ASN A 81 13.71 -1.98 -0.11
C ASN A 81 12.99 -1.36 -1.30
N LEU A 82 12.32 -0.23 -1.05
CA LEU A 82 11.62 0.50 -2.10
C LEU A 82 12.61 1.15 -3.08
N PRO A 83 12.30 1.15 -4.39
CA PRO A 83 13.19 1.74 -5.39
C PRO A 83 13.45 3.23 -5.14
N PRO A 84 14.72 3.69 -5.17
CA PRO A 84 15.06 5.09 -4.93
C PRO A 84 14.49 6.04 -5.99
N GLU A 85 14.11 5.54 -7.15
CA GLU A 85 13.41 6.32 -8.19
C GLU A 85 12.06 6.88 -7.71
N LEU A 86 11.48 6.31 -6.64
CA LEU A 86 10.23 6.79 -6.03
C LEU A 86 10.44 7.93 -5.03
N ASN A 87 11.68 8.26 -4.65
CA ASN A 87 11.96 9.23 -3.60
C ASN A 87 11.32 10.59 -3.88
N GLY A 88 10.53 11.07 -2.91
CA GLY A 88 9.81 12.35 -2.96
C GLY A 88 8.68 12.42 -3.99
N MET A 89 8.20 11.28 -4.52
CA MET A 89 7.20 11.28 -5.59
C MET A 89 5.78 10.95 -5.14
N VAL A 90 5.63 10.23 -4.03
CA VAL A 90 4.33 9.72 -3.58
C VAL A 90 3.59 10.78 -2.77
N SER A 91 2.31 10.97 -3.05
CA SER A 91 1.41 11.88 -2.33
C SER A 91 0.35 11.17 -1.48
N HIS A 92 0.15 9.87 -1.71
CA HIS A 92 -0.76 9.03 -0.95
C HIS A 92 -0.26 7.59 -0.93
N ILE A 93 -0.24 6.98 0.25
CA ILE A 93 0.16 5.58 0.45
C ILE A 93 -1.05 4.80 0.94
N THR A 94 -1.27 3.60 0.39
CA THR A 94 -2.23 2.63 0.89
C THR A 94 -1.52 1.32 1.23
N ILE A 95 -1.87 0.73 2.38
CA ILE A 95 -1.45 -0.60 2.81
C ILE A 95 -2.71 -1.37 3.17
N ASN A 96 -3.14 -2.26 2.28
CA ASN A 96 -4.45 -2.89 2.40
C ASN A 96 -4.34 -4.35 2.81
N PHE A 97 -4.70 -4.66 4.06
CA PHE A 97 -4.76 -6.02 4.62
C PHE A 97 -3.43 -6.77 4.48
N PRO A 98 -2.31 -6.21 5.00
CA PRO A 98 -0.99 -6.79 4.85
C PRO A 98 -0.88 -8.15 5.54
N TRP A 99 -0.03 -9.03 4.97
CA TRP A 99 0.35 -10.35 5.48
C TRP A 99 1.86 -10.51 5.46
N GLY A 100 2.38 -11.55 6.14
CA GLY A 100 3.78 -11.95 6.11
C GLY A 100 4.73 -10.80 6.44
N SER A 101 5.82 -10.68 5.69
CA SER A 101 6.91 -9.74 5.99
C SER A 101 6.51 -8.27 6.05
N LEU A 102 5.48 -7.85 5.30
CA LEU A 102 4.99 -6.48 5.38
C LEU A 102 4.28 -6.23 6.73
N LEU A 103 3.39 -7.14 7.15
CA LEU A 103 2.72 -7.04 8.45
C LEU A 103 3.73 -7.15 9.60
N GLU A 104 4.64 -8.11 9.53
CA GLU A 104 5.71 -8.31 10.50
C GLU A 104 6.58 -7.05 10.63
N GLY A 105 6.97 -6.43 9.51
CA GLY A 105 7.73 -5.18 9.50
C GLY A 105 6.99 -4.02 10.18
N LEU A 106 5.68 -3.88 9.93
CA LEU A 106 4.85 -2.88 10.60
C LEU A 106 4.76 -3.11 12.11
N LEU A 107 4.62 -4.36 12.57
CA LEU A 107 4.56 -4.73 13.98
C LEU A 107 5.92 -4.59 14.70
N ALA A 108 7.00 -4.95 14.01
CA ALA A 108 8.36 -4.93 14.55
C ALA A 108 9.01 -3.54 14.58
N ASN A 109 8.35 -2.49 14.07
CA ASN A 109 8.97 -1.17 13.89
C ASN A 109 10.20 -1.22 12.96
N ASP A 110 10.09 -1.94 11.85
CA ASP A 110 11.19 -2.11 10.89
C ASP A 110 11.63 -0.76 10.33
N LEU A 111 12.85 -0.35 10.66
CA LEU A 111 13.40 0.94 10.26
C LEU A 111 13.57 1.05 8.73
N ALA A 112 13.92 -0.04 8.05
CA ALA A 112 14.06 -0.01 6.59
C ALA A 112 12.72 0.26 5.91
N LEU A 113 11.64 -0.37 6.39
CA LEU A 113 10.28 -0.11 5.93
C LEU A 113 9.86 1.33 6.20
N LEU A 114 9.99 1.81 7.44
CA LEU A 114 9.50 3.14 7.84
C LEU A 114 10.29 4.27 7.18
N CYS A 115 11.63 4.16 7.13
CA CYS A 115 12.48 5.11 6.38
C CYS A 115 12.20 5.07 4.87
N GLY A 116 11.88 3.89 4.33
CA GLY A 116 11.46 3.74 2.94
C GLY A 116 10.17 4.52 2.64
N LEU A 117 9.15 4.38 3.50
CA LEU A 117 7.89 5.15 3.38
C LEU A 117 8.12 6.65 3.49
N GLU A 118 8.99 7.08 4.41
CA GLU A 118 9.38 8.49 4.52
C GLU A 118 10.09 8.98 3.25
N SER A 119 11.06 8.23 2.76
CA SER A 119 11.89 8.64 1.60
C SER A 119 11.07 8.83 0.32
N ILE A 120 10.09 7.95 0.05
CA ILE A 120 9.23 8.08 -1.14
C ILE A 120 8.19 9.20 -1.01
N SER A 121 7.92 9.66 0.22
CA SER A 121 6.86 10.62 0.53
C SER A 121 7.22 12.05 0.12
N ARG A 122 6.24 12.78 -0.40
CA ARG A 122 6.27 14.26 -0.46
C ARG A 122 5.97 14.84 0.92
N SER A 123 6.21 16.13 1.11
CA SER A 123 5.64 16.85 2.25
C SER A 123 4.11 16.69 2.25
N THR A 124 3.51 16.34 3.36
CA THR A 124 2.05 16.12 3.50
C THR A 124 1.49 14.86 2.81
N THR A 125 2.31 13.84 2.54
CA THR A 125 1.81 12.56 2.04
C THR A 125 0.81 11.96 3.02
N SER A 126 -0.38 11.59 2.54
CA SER A 126 -1.37 10.86 3.33
C SER A 126 -1.14 9.35 3.30
N ILE A 127 -1.57 8.66 4.35
CA ILE A 127 -1.49 7.21 4.46
C ILE A 127 -2.79 6.62 4.98
N ASP A 128 -3.21 5.51 4.37
CA ASP A 128 -4.30 4.66 4.85
C ASP A 128 -3.77 3.23 5.02
N VAL A 129 -3.93 2.69 6.22
CA VAL A 129 -3.54 1.31 6.56
C VAL A 129 -4.78 0.57 7.03
N ARG A 130 -5.08 -0.56 6.40
CA ARG A 130 -6.21 -1.42 6.76
C ARG A 130 -5.70 -2.76 7.24
N LEU A 131 -6.05 -3.13 8.46
CA LEU A 131 -5.60 -4.34 9.15
C LEU A 131 -6.76 -5.31 9.31
N ASN A 132 -6.49 -6.59 9.32
CA ASN A 132 -7.51 -7.62 9.57
C ASN A 132 -7.13 -8.52 10.75
N GLY A 133 -8.14 -8.98 11.48
CA GLY A 133 -7.97 -9.80 12.67
C GLY A 133 -7.29 -11.14 12.40
N GLY A 134 -7.56 -11.77 11.26
CA GLY A 134 -6.97 -13.05 10.88
C GLY A 134 -5.45 -12.98 10.71
N ALA A 135 -4.95 -11.98 9.97
CA ALA A 135 -3.51 -11.79 9.76
C ALA A 135 -2.78 -11.47 11.07
N LEU A 136 -3.38 -10.61 11.90
CA LEU A 136 -2.82 -10.28 13.21
C LEU A 136 -2.81 -11.47 14.15
N THR A 137 -3.87 -12.28 14.17
CA THR A 137 -3.90 -13.51 14.97
C THR A 137 -2.83 -14.50 14.54
N GLU A 138 -2.60 -14.69 13.24
CA GLU A 138 -1.55 -15.54 12.71
C GLU A 138 -0.15 -15.03 13.10
N ALA A 139 0.02 -13.71 13.17
CA ALA A 139 1.25 -13.06 13.67
C ALA A 139 1.37 -13.04 15.21
N GLY A 140 0.43 -13.66 15.95
CA GLY A 140 0.46 -13.75 17.42
C GLY A 140 -0.13 -12.53 18.14
N TRP A 141 -0.93 -11.70 17.48
CA TRP A 141 -1.51 -10.47 18.04
C TRP A 141 -3.05 -10.50 18.03
N SER A 142 -3.67 -9.86 19.02
CA SER A 142 -5.08 -9.50 18.89
C SER A 142 -5.22 -8.36 17.88
N LEU A 143 -6.43 -8.15 17.31
CA LEU A 143 -6.68 -7.04 16.39
C LEU A 143 -6.36 -5.70 17.04
N GLU A 144 -6.81 -5.50 18.26
CA GLU A 144 -6.62 -4.26 19.02
C GLU A 144 -5.15 -4.03 19.33
N ALA A 145 -4.47 -5.00 19.97
CA ALA A 145 -3.07 -4.86 20.36
C ALA A 145 -2.12 -4.69 19.16
N GLY A 146 -2.38 -5.40 18.05
CA GLY A 146 -1.60 -5.25 16.82
C GLY A 146 -1.84 -3.89 16.16
N THR A 147 -3.09 -3.40 16.18
CA THR A 147 -3.44 -2.06 15.67
C THR A 147 -2.76 -0.96 16.49
N ASP A 148 -2.84 -1.02 17.80
CA ASP A 148 -2.19 -0.06 18.71
C ASP A 148 -0.68 -0.06 18.52
N ARG A 149 -0.09 -1.25 18.38
CA ARG A 149 1.36 -1.37 18.12
C ARG A 149 1.77 -0.70 16.83
N ILE A 150 1.04 -0.90 15.74
CA ILE A 150 1.31 -0.29 14.44
C ILE A 150 1.06 1.22 14.49
N TYR A 151 0.01 1.66 15.17
CA TYR A 151 -0.28 3.07 15.42
C TYR A 151 0.91 3.76 16.10
N ASP A 152 1.41 3.21 17.21
CA ASP A 152 2.54 3.76 17.95
C ASP A 152 3.81 3.82 17.08
N ASN A 153 4.07 2.79 16.29
CA ASN A 153 5.23 2.75 15.39
C ASN A 153 5.17 3.88 14.34
N PHE A 154 4.01 4.16 13.76
CA PHE A 154 3.84 5.30 12.85
C PHE A 154 4.01 6.65 13.54
N ILE A 155 3.46 6.82 14.75
CA ILE A 155 3.67 8.05 15.53
C ILE A 155 5.16 8.28 15.83
N HIS A 156 5.90 7.24 16.27
CA HIS A 156 7.34 7.32 16.52
C HIS A 156 8.14 7.62 15.23
N ALA A 157 7.67 7.15 14.08
CA ALA A 157 8.26 7.45 12.77
C ALA A 157 7.89 8.84 12.22
N GLY A 158 7.18 9.68 12.99
CA GLY A 158 6.86 11.05 12.63
C GLY A 158 5.56 11.23 11.83
N TRP A 159 4.73 10.20 11.72
CA TRP A 159 3.42 10.31 11.12
C TRP A 159 2.39 10.84 12.11
N ARG A 160 1.43 11.61 11.64
CA ARG A 160 0.25 12.02 12.41
C ARG A 160 -0.91 11.14 12.03
N ILE A 161 -1.17 10.12 12.84
CA ILE A 161 -2.22 9.13 12.63
C ILE A 161 -3.43 9.50 13.50
N LYS A 162 -4.63 9.42 12.93
CA LYS A 162 -5.88 9.56 13.67
C LYS A 162 -6.12 8.30 14.50
N THR A 163 -6.94 8.41 15.55
CA THR A 163 -7.39 7.26 16.32
C THR A 163 -7.90 6.16 15.38
N PRO A 164 -7.42 4.92 15.53
CA PRO A 164 -7.87 3.80 14.71
C PRO A 164 -9.38 3.60 14.79
N ALA A 165 -10.00 3.27 13.67
CA ALA A 165 -11.44 3.06 13.58
C ALA A 165 -11.77 1.67 13.03
N PRO A 166 -12.81 0.98 13.54
CA PRO A 166 -13.25 -0.27 12.99
C PRO A 166 -13.86 -0.09 11.59
N LEU A 167 -13.55 -1.02 10.69
CA LEU A 167 -14.22 -1.11 9.39
C LEU A 167 -15.47 -1.98 9.52
N SER A 168 -16.58 -1.49 8.99
CA SER A 168 -17.82 -2.28 8.95
C SER A 168 -17.75 -3.37 7.86
N VAL A 169 -18.60 -4.38 7.98
CA VAL A 169 -18.77 -5.41 6.94
C VAL A 169 -19.22 -4.77 5.60
N HIS A 170 -19.98 -3.68 5.66
CA HIS A 170 -20.41 -2.93 4.49
C HIS A 170 -19.19 -2.30 3.77
N ASP A 171 -18.31 -1.63 4.52
CA ASP A 171 -17.08 -1.05 3.96
C ASP A 171 -16.21 -2.12 3.30
N LEU A 172 -16.08 -3.29 3.93
CA LEU A 172 -15.33 -4.42 3.36
C LEU A 172 -15.97 -4.97 2.06
N ARG A 173 -17.30 -5.02 1.98
CA ARG A 173 -18.01 -5.47 0.77
C ARG A 173 -17.79 -4.53 -0.42
N ASP A 174 -17.77 -3.24 -0.16
CA ASP A 174 -17.62 -2.23 -1.20
C ASP A 174 -16.16 -1.98 -1.57
N PHE A 175 -15.23 -2.37 -0.71
CA PHE A 175 -13.81 -2.17 -0.94
C PHE A 175 -13.33 -3.03 -2.14
N PRO A 176 -12.65 -2.45 -3.15
CA PRO A 176 -12.30 -3.12 -4.39
C PRO A 176 -11.03 -3.98 -4.29
N SER A 177 -10.96 -4.85 -3.30
CA SER A 177 -9.85 -5.75 -3.05
C SER A 177 -10.35 -7.19 -2.92
N THR A 178 -9.57 -8.16 -3.38
CA THR A 178 -9.87 -9.59 -3.20
C THR A 178 -9.89 -9.97 -1.72
N TRP A 179 -8.97 -9.42 -0.93
CA TRP A 179 -8.90 -9.69 0.51
C TRP A 179 -10.09 -9.10 1.26
N ALA A 180 -10.48 -7.85 0.99
CA ALA A 180 -11.64 -7.25 1.63
C ALA A 180 -12.92 -8.09 1.42
N LYS A 181 -13.12 -8.60 0.19
CA LYS A 181 -14.25 -9.47 -0.10
C LYS A 181 -14.17 -10.81 0.64
N ARG A 182 -12.99 -11.41 0.75
CA ARG A 182 -12.78 -12.62 1.55
C ARG A 182 -13.11 -12.39 3.03
N LEU A 183 -12.72 -11.23 3.58
CA LEU A 183 -13.06 -10.85 4.95
C LEU A 183 -14.56 -10.64 5.12
N ALA A 184 -15.19 -9.88 4.24
CA ALA A 184 -16.62 -9.56 4.31
C ALA A 184 -17.55 -10.80 4.26
N PHE A 185 -17.12 -11.84 3.55
CA PHE A 185 -17.86 -13.11 3.41
C PHE A 185 -17.23 -14.27 4.17
N GLY A 186 -16.13 -14.03 4.90
CA GLY A 186 -15.37 -15.01 5.66
C GLY A 186 -15.86 -15.17 7.09
N ARG A 187 -15.11 -15.97 7.87
CA ARG A 187 -15.43 -16.26 9.27
C ARG A 187 -15.04 -15.13 10.23
N ASP A 188 -14.07 -14.28 9.87
CA ASP A 188 -13.60 -13.17 10.70
C ASP A 188 -13.58 -11.87 9.90
N PRO A 189 -14.67 -11.10 9.92
CA PRO A 189 -14.74 -9.82 9.21
C PRO A 189 -14.13 -8.66 9.99
N ARG A 190 -13.53 -8.89 11.17
CA ARG A 190 -12.97 -7.82 11.99
C ARG A 190 -11.78 -7.17 11.29
N ALA A 191 -11.89 -5.87 11.14
CA ALA A 191 -10.83 -5.06 10.51
C ALA A 191 -10.79 -3.66 11.12
N MET A 192 -9.60 -3.06 11.11
CA MET A 192 -9.35 -1.70 11.59
C MET A 192 -8.71 -0.86 10.50
N GLU A 193 -9.00 0.44 10.51
CA GLU A 193 -8.37 1.41 9.63
C GLU A 193 -7.60 2.45 10.43
N LEU A 194 -6.36 2.74 10.00
CA LEU A 194 -5.56 3.86 10.44
C LEU A 194 -5.41 4.83 9.27
N THR A 195 -5.70 6.10 9.49
CA THR A 195 -5.52 7.15 8.49
C THR A 195 -4.67 8.27 9.05
N GLY A 196 -3.84 8.87 8.22
CA GLY A 196 -2.97 9.93 8.68
C GLY A 196 -2.17 10.61 7.55
N TYR A 197 -1.16 11.35 7.96
CA TYR A 197 -0.27 12.04 7.04
C TYR A 197 1.12 12.23 7.63
N MET A 198 2.12 12.37 6.75
CA MET A 198 3.48 12.70 7.16
C MET A 198 3.50 14.15 7.69
N ALA A 199 4.00 14.34 8.91
CA ALA A 199 4.23 15.69 9.42
C ALA A 199 5.36 16.36 8.61
N CYS A 200 5.16 17.61 8.20
CA CYS A 200 6.24 18.41 7.62
C CYS A 200 7.38 18.53 8.65
N LYS A 201 8.60 18.19 8.21
CA LYS A 201 9.81 18.49 8.98
C LYS A 201 10.11 19.97 8.95
#